data_90b8351b1f6cd7fbbcdf8d830430e64a
#
_entry.id   90b8351b1f6cd7fbbcdf8d830430e64a
#
_cell.length_a   1.000
_cell.length_b   1.000
_cell.length_c   1.000
_cell.angle_alpha   90.00
_cell.angle_beta   90.00
_cell.angle_gamma   90.00
#
_symmetry.space_group_name_H-M   'P 1'
#
loop_
_entity.id
_entity.type
_entity.pdbx_description
1 polymer ?
#
loop_
_entity_poly.entity_id
_entity_poly.type
_entity_poly.pdbx_seq_one_letter_code
_entity_poly.pdbx_strand_id
1 'polypeptide(L)'
;MSQLNDISLVAQVVVFRNTKAFDQLVKKYQSPVRRFFLNLTCGDNDLSDDLAQDTFIKAYTNLASFKNLSNFSTWLYRIAYNVFYDYLRSRKETADLDTREVDTHWNTSQDDVGQQMDVYQALATLKEMERTCITLFYMEDQSIEKIADITGCPAGTVKSHLSRAKEKMAIYLKQNGYDGNN
;
A
#
# COMPACT_ATOMS: atom_id res chain seq x y z
N MET A 1 -12.94 19.73 -0.46
CA MET A 1 -12.75 20.17 0.95
C MET A 1 -11.64 19.40 1.68
N SER A 2 -11.37 18.13 1.38
CA SER A 2 -10.35 17.30 2.08
C SER A 2 -8.91 17.81 1.93
N GLN A 3 -8.50 18.23 0.76
CA GLN A 3 -7.11 18.58 0.45
C GLN A 3 -6.63 19.91 1.09
N LEU A 4 -7.48 20.93 1.11
CA LEU A 4 -7.16 22.23 1.75
C LEU A 4 -6.95 22.05 3.26
N ASN A 5 -7.67 21.09 3.89
CA ASN A 5 -7.49 20.77 5.29
C ASN A 5 -6.12 20.10 5.55
N ASP A 6 -5.68 19.18 4.68
CA ASP A 6 -4.38 18.51 4.83
C ASP A 6 -3.21 19.49 4.73
N ILE A 7 -3.26 20.40 3.77
CA ILE A 7 -2.23 21.46 3.60
C ILE A 7 -2.16 22.33 4.86
N SER A 8 -3.31 22.73 5.40
CA SER A 8 -3.38 23.53 6.64
C SER A 8 -2.79 22.78 7.83
N LEU A 9 -3.10 21.47 7.97
CA LEU A 9 -2.54 20.63 9.03
C LEU A 9 -1.04 20.47 8.88
N VAL A 10 -0.53 20.22 7.68
CA VAL A 10 0.91 20.14 7.41
C VAL A 10 1.59 21.46 7.76
N ALA A 11 1.05 22.60 7.35
CA ALA A 11 1.60 23.91 7.71
C ALA A 11 1.66 24.12 9.22
N GLN A 12 0.63 23.71 9.97
CA GLN A 12 0.61 23.79 11.43
C GLN A 12 1.72 22.93 12.07
N VAL A 13 1.97 21.74 11.53
CA VAL A 13 3.06 20.89 12.04
C VAL A 13 4.42 21.48 11.74
N VAL A 14 4.65 21.90 10.49
CA VAL A 14 5.98 22.35 10.03
C VAL A 14 6.36 23.70 10.63
N VAL A 15 5.42 24.65 10.65
CA VAL A 15 5.69 26.05 11.10
C VAL A 15 5.58 26.17 12.61
N PHE A 16 4.52 25.61 13.21
CA PHE A 16 4.21 25.81 14.61
C PHE A 16 4.57 24.61 15.50
N ARG A 17 5.14 23.53 14.92
CA ARG A 17 5.45 22.27 15.61
C ARG A 17 4.25 21.69 16.37
N ASN A 18 3.05 21.89 15.84
CA ASN A 18 1.80 21.43 16.42
C ASN A 18 1.61 19.91 16.18
N THR A 19 2.03 19.10 17.15
CA THR A 19 1.89 17.63 17.08
C THR A 19 0.44 17.17 16.96
N LYS A 20 -0.52 17.89 17.57
CA LYS A 20 -1.95 17.58 17.45
C LYS A 20 -2.48 17.70 16.02
N ALA A 21 -1.88 18.56 15.20
CA ALA A 21 -2.22 18.63 13.78
C ALA A 21 -1.73 17.39 13.03
N PHE A 22 -0.57 16.82 13.39
CA PHE A 22 -0.12 15.56 12.82
C PHE A 22 -0.99 14.39 13.26
N ASP A 23 -1.43 14.34 14.51
CA ASP A 23 -2.36 13.31 15.01
C ASP A 23 -3.66 13.28 14.19
N GLN A 24 -4.15 14.45 13.73
CA GLN A 24 -5.31 14.49 12.85
C GLN A 24 -5.03 13.88 11.46
N LEU A 25 -3.83 14.09 10.90
CA LEU A 25 -3.41 13.43 9.66
C LEU A 25 -3.31 11.91 9.86
N VAL A 26 -2.69 11.46 10.97
CA VAL A 26 -2.62 10.03 11.32
C VAL A 26 -4.02 9.44 11.42
N LYS A 27 -4.94 10.02 12.21
CA LYS A 27 -6.32 9.56 12.36
C LYS A 27 -7.05 9.45 11.02
N LYS A 28 -6.78 10.37 10.10
CA LYS A 28 -7.42 10.37 8.77
C LYS A 28 -6.88 9.27 7.87
N TYR A 29 -5.57 9.01 7.91
CA TYR A 29 -4.88 8.15 6.95
C TYR A 29 -4.47 6.77 7.49
N GLN A 30 -4.55 6.51 8.80
CA GLN A 30 -4.11 5.23 9.39
C GLN A 30 -4.84 4.02 8.79
N SER A 31 -6.17 4.10 8.67
CA SER A 31 -6.96 2.98 8.13
C SER A 31 -6.69 2.73 6.63
N PRO A 32 -6.67 3.75 5.75
CA PRO A 32 -6.26 3.56 4.35
C PRO A 32 -4.83 3.01 4.20
N VAL A 33 -3.86 3.53 4.95
CA VAL A 33 -2.45 3.07 4.87
C VAL A 33 -2.33 1.63 5.38
N ARG A 34 -3.00 1.27 6.49
CA ARG A 34 -3.03 -0.11 6.98
C ARG A 34 -3.64 -1.06 5.95
N ARG A 35 -4.79 -0.69 5.37
CA ARG A 35 -5.46 -1.50 4.32
C ARG A 35 -4.56 -1.69 3.10
N PHE A 36 -3.84 -0.65 2.68
CA PHE A 36 -2.87 -0.73 1.61
C PHE A 36 -1.82 -1.82 1.90
N PHE A 37 -1.24 -1.83 3.11
CA PHE A 37 -0.27 -2.86 3.49
C PHE A 37 -0.90 -4.24 3.62
N LEU A 38 -2.11 -4.38 4.18
CA LEU A 38 -2.81 -5.66 4.23
C LEU A 38 -2.96 -6.29 2.83
N ASN A 39 -3.25 -5.49 1.83
CA ASN A 39 -3.32 -5.97 0.45
C ASN A 39 -1.94 -6.34 -0.12
N LEU A 40 -0.89 -5.59 0.21
CA LEU A 40 0.47 -5.88 -0.25
C LEU A 40 1.09 -7.10 0.43
N THR A 41 0.80 -7.29 1.70
CA THR A 41 1.28 -8.44 2.51
C THR A 41 0.35 -9.65 2.42
N CYS A 42 -0.75 -9.52 1.64
CA CYS A 42 -1.77 -10.56 1.48
C CYS A 42 -2.41 -10.98 2.81
N GLY A 43 -2.68 -10.04 3.71
CA GLY A 43 -3.41 -10.25 4.95
C GLY A 43 -2.55 -10.44 6.20
N ASP A 44 -1.23 -10.30 6.12
CA ASP A 44 -0.35 -10.32 7.30
C ASP A 44 -0.61 -9.05 8.14
N ASN A 45 -1.34 -9.23 9.26
CA ASN A 45 -1.75 -8.14 10.14
C ASN A 45 -0.57 -7.48 10.84
N ASP A 46 0.31 -8.29 11.44
CA ASP A 46 1.42 -7.80 12.26
C ASP A 46 2.40 -7.00 11.40
N LEU A 47 2.79 -7.57 10.26
CA LEU A 47 3.65 -6.88 9.30
C LEU A 47 3.00 -5.61 8.74
N SER A 48 1.69 -5.64 8.48
CA SER A 48 0.97 -4.46 7.97
C SER A 48 0.92 -3.33 8.97
N ASP A 49 0.77 -3.64 10.26
CA ASP A 49 0.78 -2.66 11.34
C ASP A 49 2.17 -2.06 11.53
N ASP A 50 3.23 -2.86 11.48
CA ASP A 50 4.62 -2.39 11.55
C ASP A 50 4.96 -1.46 10.38
N LEU A 51 4.64 -1.86 9.14
CA LEU A 51 4.90 -1.04 7.95
C LEU A 51 4.09 0.26 7.96
N ALA A 52 2.85 0.23 8.47
CA ALA A 52 2.04 1.43 8.63
C ALA A 52 2.65 2.38 9.66
N GLN A 53 3.11 1.88 10.79
CA GLN A 53 3.80 2.67 11.81
C GLN A 53 5.07 3.31 11.25
N ASP A 54 5.93 2.54 10.57
CA ASP A 54 7.14 3.05 9.92
C ASP A 54 6.83 4.14 8.91
N THR A 55 5.74 3.98 8.15
CA THR A 55 5.28 5.00 7.19
C THR A 55 4.98 6.32 7.89
N PHE A 56 4.24 6.31 9.00
CA PHE A 56 3.92 7.55 9.73
C PHE A 56 5.14 8.16 10.42
N ILE A 57 6.08 7.36 10.92
CA ILE A 57 7.35 7.85 11.45
C ILE A 57 8.15 8.54 10.35
N LYS A 58 8.31 7.91 9.17
CA LYS A 58 8.98 8.51 8.01
C LYS A 58 8.24 9.74 7.48
N ALA A 59 6.91 9.73 7.50
CA ALA A 59 6.10 10.89 7.11
C ALA A 59 6.32 12.07 8.06
N TYR A 60 6.32 11.85 9.37
CA TYR A 60 6.55 12.90 10.36
C TYR A 60 7.95 13.53 10.21
N THR A 61 8.98 12.70 10.12
CA THR A 61 10.37 13.16 10.02
C THR A 61 10.66 13.91 8.71
N ASN A 62 9.96 13.55 7.63
CA ASN A 62 10.13 14.15 6.30
C ASN A 62 9.05 15.18 5.94
N LEU A 63 8.16 15.55 6.87
CA LEU A 63 6.99 16.39 6.58
C LEU A 63 7.38 17.76 5.99
N ALA A 64 8.51 18.33 6.40
CA ALA A 64 9.05 19.56 5.85
C ALA A 64 9.42 19.47 4.36
N SER A 65 9.62 18.25 3.83
CA SER A 65 9.90 18.03 2.41
C SER A 65 8.64 18.02 1.53
N PHE A 66 7.45 18.00 2.13
CA PHE A 66 6.20 18.09 1.40
C PHE A 66 6.01 19.47 0.81
N LYS A 67 6.29 19.62 -0.49
CA LYS A 67 6.27 20.91 -1.22
C LYS A 67 4.89 21.28 -1.79
N ASN A 68 3.86 20.52 -1.44
CA ASN A 68 2.49 20.73 -1.95
C ASN A 68 2.37 20.67 -3.50
N LEU A 69 3.30 19.96 -4.15
CA LEU A 69 3.27 19.72 -5.61
C LEU A 69 2.32 18.60 -6.00
N SER A 70 1.89 17.80 -5.04
CA SER A 70 0.90 16.73 -5.17
C SER A 70 -0.03 16.74 -3.96
N ASN A 71 -1.09 15.93 -4.00
CA ASN A 71 -1.94 15.74 -2.82
C ASN A 71 -1.15 15.09 -1.70
N PHE A 72 -1.47 15.43 -0.44
CA PHE A 72 -0.83 14.80 0.72
C PHE A 72 -0.95 13.27 0.70
N SER A 73 -2.11 12.73 0.30
CA SER A 73 -2.30 11.29 0.14
C SER A 73 -1.31 10.66 -0.85
N THR A 74 -1.09 11.27 -2.01
CA THR A 74 -0.12 10.78 -3.01
C THR A 74 1.30 10.75 -2.44
N TRP A 75 1.69 11.80 -1.72
CA TRP A 75 2.98 11.87 -1.07
C TRP A 75 3.12 10.82 0.06
N LEU A 76 2.07 10.62 0.85
CA LEU A 76 2.05 9.60 1.91
C LEU A 76 2.13 8.18 1.34
N TYR A 77 1.35 7.87 0.28
CA TYR A 77 1.44 6.57 -0.39
C TYR A 77 2.80 6.32 -1.05
N ARG A 78 3.49 7.36 -1.52
CA ARG A 78 4.87 7.23 -1.99
C ARG A 78 5.82 6.82 -0.87
N ILE A 79 5.65 7.35 0.34
CA ILE A 79 6.41 6.91 1.52
C ILE A 79 6.06 5.46 1.84
N ALA A 80 4.78 5.09 1.89
CA ALA A 80 4.34 3.73 2.16
C ALA A 80 4.88 2.72 1.13
N TYR A 81 4.83 3.08 -0.15
CA TYR A 81 5.44 2.29 -1.23
C TYR A 81 6.93 2.05 -0.98
N ASN A 82 7.69 3.09 -0.67
CA ASN A 82 9.13 2.97 -0.40
C ASN A 82 9.41 2.12 0.85
N VAL A 83 8.62 2.27 1.92
CA VAL A 83 8.73 1.43 3.13
C VAL A 83 8.56 -0.04 2.78
N PHE A 84 7.54 -0.40 1.98
CA PHE A 84 7.31 -1.77 1.57
C PHE A 84 8.46 -2.34 0.72
N TYR A 85 8.94 -1.58 -0.24
CA TYR A 85 10.04 -2.05 -1.11
C TYR A 85 11.39 -2.10 -0.40
N ASP A 86 11.64 -1.22 0.57
CA ASP A 86 12.81 -1.32 1.45
C ASP A 86 12.75 -2.61 2.29
N TYR A 87 11.58 -2.93 2.86
CA TYR A 87 11.35 -4.18 3.56
C TYR A 87 11.61 -5.41 2.65
N LEU A 88 11.07 -5.43 1.44
CA LEU A 88 11.29 -6.55 0.51
C LEU A 88 12.77 -6.70 0.15
N ARG A 89 13.50 -5.61 0.00
CA ARG A 89 14.94 -5.61 -0.30
C ARG A 89 15.73 -6.20 0.86
N SER A 90 15.50 -5.71 2.09
CA SER A 90 16.19 -6.22 3.28
C SER A 90 15.95 -7.71 3.49
N ARG A 91 14.71 -8.17 3.25
CA ARG A 91 14.36 -9.59 3.35
C ARG A 91 15.10 -10.46 2.32
N LYS A 92 15.26 -9.98 1.09
CA LYS A 92 16.03 -10.70 0.06
C LYS A 92 17.51 -10.80 0.44
N GLU A 93 18.10 -9.72 0.91
CA GLU A 93 19.50 -9.71 1.37
C GLU A 93 19.74 -10.70 2.53
N THR A 94 18.77 -10.81 3.45
CA THR A 94 18.86 -11.77 4.57
C THR A 94 18.66 -13.22 4.09
N ALA A 95 17.78 -13.46 3.12
CA ALA A 95 17.53 -14.79 2.56
C ALA A 95 18.74 -15.32 1.74
N ASP A 96 19.49 -14.46 1.08
CA ASP A 96 20.73 -14.83 0.36
C ASP A 96 21.86 -15.24 1.33
N LEU A 97 21.81 -14.81 2.59
CA LEU A 97 22.77 -15.19 3.64
C LEU A 97 22.38 -16.46 4.38
N ASP A 98 21.10 -16.79 4.42
CA ASP A 98 20.54 -17.98 5.08
C ASP A 98 19.87 -18.83 3.99
N THR A 99 20.45 -19.96 3.64
CA THR A 99 19.92 -20.94 2.67
C THR A 99 18.66 -21.66 3.18
N ARG A 100 17.76 -20.95 3.83
CA ARG A 100 16.44 -21.45 4.23
C ARG A 100 15.38 -20.94 3.29
N GLU A 101 14.66 -21.89 2.70
CA GLU A 101 13.40 -21.67 1.99
C GLU A 101 12.51 -20.75 2.80
N VAL A 102 12.12 -19.62 2.18
CA VAL A 102 11.20 -18.66 2.80
C VAL A 102 9.81 -19.26 2.77
N ASP A 103 9.45 -19.97 3.82
CA ASP A 103 8.07 -20.34 4.11
C ASP A 103 7.25 -19.07 4.25
N THR A 104 6.36 -18.85 3.31
CA THR A 104 5.30 -17.86 3.43
C THR A 104 4.29 -18.36 4.45
N HIS A 105 4.60 -18.23 5.73
CA HIS A 105 3.65 -18.52 6.79
C HIS A 105 2.54 -17.47 6.80
N TRP A 106 1.38 -17.90 6.33
CA TRP A 106 0.12 -17.20 6.45
C TRP A 106 -0.39 -17.34 7.90
N ASN A 107 -0.09 -16.40 8.78
CA ASN A 107 -0.77 -16.28 10.05
C ASN A 107 -2.07 -15.50 9.85
N THR A 108 -3.13 -16.22 9.53
CA THR A 108 -4.48 -15.65 9.44
C THR A 108 -5.15 -15.81 10.80
N SER A 109 -5.42 -14.71 11.48
CA SER A 109 -6.36 -14.70 12.61
C SER A 109 -7.77 -14.96 12.09
N GLN A 110 -8.40 -15.93 12.69
CA GLN A 110 -9.66 -16.56 12.32
C GLN A 110 -10.86 -15.70 12.72
N ASP A 111 -11.32 -14.70 11.98
CA ASP A 111 -12.68 -14.13 12.19
C ASP A 111 -13.09 -13.14 11.08
N ASP A 112 -13.19 -13.58 9.84
CA ASP A 112 -14.00 -13.02 8.73
C ASP A 112 -13.64 -13.75 7.42
N VAL A 113 -13.81 -15.08 7.41
CA VAL A 113 -12.84 -16.00 6.82
C VAL A 113 -13.12 -16.42 5.38
N GLY A 114 -14.25 -16.08 4.77
CA GLY A 114 -14.53 -16.63 3.44
C GLY A 114 -14.04 -15.76 2.28
N GLN A 115 -14.64 -14.59 2.12
CA GLN A 115 -14.42 -13.77 0.93
C GLN A 115 -13.14 -12.93 0.95
N GLN A 116 -12.69 -12.47 2.13
CA GLN A 116 -11.43 -11.71 2.24
C GLN A 116 -10.21 -12.60 2.00
N MET A 117 -10.28 -13.88 2.44
CA MET A 117 -9.25 -14.88 2.20
C MET A 117 -9.00 -15.07 0.70
N ASP A 118 -10.07 -15.17 -0.09
CA ASP A 118 -9.98 -15.38 -1.53
C ASP A 118 -9.36 -14.19 -2.27
N VAL A 119 -9.63 -12.97 -1.82
CA VAL A 119 -8.98 -11.76 -2.35
C VAL A 119 -7.49 -11.75 -2.07
N TYR A 120 -7.06 -12.06 -0.85
CA TYR A 120 -5.65 -12.13 -0.50
C TYR A 120 -4.92 -13.24 -1.25
N GLN A 121 -5.55 -14.40 -1.43
CA GLN A 121 -4.99 -15.49 -2.24
C GLN A 121 -4.87 -15.08 -3.71
N ALA A 122 -5.86 -14.39 -4.27
CA ALA A 122 -5.77 -13.85 -5.62
C ALA A 122 -4.63 -12.82 -5.74
N LEU A 123 -4.48 -11.92 -4.76
CA LEU A 123 -3.39 -10.95 -4.71
C LEU A 123 -2.02 -11.62 -4.59
N ALA A 124 -1.92 -12.75 -3.89
CA ALA A 124 -0.68 -13.50 -3.74
C ALA A 124 -0.16 -14.10 -5.06
N THR A 125 -1.04 -14.32 -6.06
CA THR A 125 -0.62 -14.78 -7.39
C THR A 125 0.09 -13.71 -8.22
N LEU A 126 0.01 -12.45 -7.79
CA LEU A 126 0.56 -11.30 -8.51
C LEU A 126 2.01 -11.05 -8.12
N LYS A 127 2.81 -10.55 -9.08
CA LYS A 127 4.11 -9.96 -8.77
C LYS A 127 3.92 -8.68 -7.95
N GLU A 128 4.91 -8.31 -7.15
CA GLU A 128 4.84 -7.19 -6.20
C GLU A 128 4.33 -5.89 -6.87
N MET A 129 4.87 -5.54 -8.05
CA MET A 129 4.46 -4.33 -8.77
C MET A 129 3.03 -4.42 -9.34
N GLU A 130 2.62 -5.59 -9.81
CA GLU A 130 1.26 -5.83 -10.28
C GLU A 130 0.26 -5.68 -9.12
N ARG A 131 0.60 -6.25 -7.95
CA ARG A 131 -0.18 -6.15 -6.71
C ARG A 131 -0.27 -4.71 -6.23
N THR A 132 0.85 -3.98 -6.23
CA THR A 132 0.87 -2.55 -5.86
C THR A 132 -0.04 -1.73 -6.77
N CYS A 133 0.08 -1.89 -8.10
CA CYS A 133 -0.74 -1.13 -9.04
C CYS A 133 -2.23 -1.42 -8.88
N ILE A 134 -2.61 -2.70 -8.74
CA ILE A 134 -4.02 -3.08 -8.62
C ILE A 134 -4.62 -2.62 -7.29
N THR A 135 -3.87 -2.69 -6.19
CA THR A 135 -4.29 -2.19 -4.88
C THR A 135 -4.51 -0.68 -4.93
N LEU A 136 -3.55 0.08 -5.45
CA LEU A 136 -3.69 1.54 -5.55
C LEU A 136 -4.85 1.95 -6.44
N PHE A 137 -5.08 1.26 -7.55
CA PHE A 137 -6.12 1.63 -8.52
C PHE A 137 -7.52 1.27 -8.04
N TYR A 138 -7.74 0.01 -7.62
CA TYR A 138 -9.09 -0.50 -7.31
C TYR A 138 -9.49 -0.37 -5.83
N MET A 139 -8.53 -0.41 -4.91
CA MET A 139 -8.82 -0.41 -3.48
C MET A 139 -8.57 0.96 -2.82
N GLU A 140 -7.66 1.76 -3.38
CA GLU A 140 -7.32 3.09 -2.87
C GLU A 140 -7.73 4.23 -3.84
N ASP A 141 -8.46 3.92 -4.91
CA ASP A 141 -9.05 4.87 -5.87
C ASP A 141 -8.04 5.90 -6.41
N GLN A 142 -6.82 5.45 -6.71
CA GLN A 142 -5.79 6.31 -7.27
C GLN A 142 -5.83 6.28 -8.80
N SER A 143 -5.72 7.46 -9.45
CA SER A 143 -5.58 7.52 -10.91
C SER A 143 -4.23 6.95 -11.38
N ILE A 144 -4.14 6.57 -12.66
CA ILE A 144 -2.90 6.03 -13.24
C ILE A 144 -1.74 7.02 -13.09
N GLU A 145 -2.01 8.32 -13.24
CA GLU A 145 -1.02 9.39 -13.09
C GLU A 145 -0.51 9.44 -11.64
N LYS A 146 -1.41 9.37 -10.65
CA LYS A 146 -1.01 9.32 -9.24
C LYS A 146 -0.24 8.04 -8.91
N ILE A 147 -0.61 6.89 -9.48
CA ILE A 147 0.14 5.65 -9.31
C ILE A 147 1.54 5.78 -9.91
N ALA A 148 1.67 6.42 -11.07
CA ALA A 148 2.97 6.73 -11.66
C ALA A 148 3.82 7.62 -10.76
N ASP A 149 3.22 8.64 -10.14
CA ASP A 149 3.89 9.51 -9.16
C ASP A 149 4.30 8.75 -7.89
N ILE A 150 3.44 7.86 -7.38
CA ILE A 150 3.70 7.06 -6.18
C ILE A 150 4.85 6.08 -6.41
N THR A 151 4.80 5.35 -7.53
CA THR A 151 5.73 4.23 -7.80
C THR A 151 7.00 4.67 -8.53
N GLY A 152 7.00 5.85 -9.15
CA GLY A 152 8.06 6.31 -10.04
C GLY A 152 8.07 5.62 -11.41
N CYS A 153 7.04 4.82 -11.73
CA CYS A 153 6.92 4.12 -13.01
C CYS A 153 6.20 4.99 -14.04
N PRO A 154 6.58 4.94 -15.32
CA PRO A 154 5.80 5.60 -16.38
C PRO A 154 4.34 5.11 -16.42
N ALA A 155 3.40 6.00 -16.73
CA ALA A 155 1.97 5.67 -16.80
C ALA A 155 1.65 4.50 -17.75
N GLY A 156 2.38 4.35 -18.85
CA GLY A 156 2.28 3.20 -19.75
C GLY A 156 2.67 1.88 -19.08
N THR A 157 3.69 1.91 -18.22
CA THR A 157 4.13 0.75 -17.43
C THR A 157 3.07 0.39 -16.37
N VAL A 158 2.49 1.39 -15.70
CA VAL A 158 1.37 1.18 -14.76
C VAL A 158 0.18 0.51 -15.45
N LYS A 159 -0.23 1.00 -16.64
CA LYS A 159 -1.31 0.37 -17.44
C LYS A 159 -1.00 -1.09 -17.77
N SER A 160 0.24 -1.40 -18.12
CA SER A 160 0.66 -2.77 -18.44
C SER A 160 0.63 -3.68 -17.20
N HIS A 161 1.01 -3.17 -16.01
CA HIS A 161 0.90 -3.92 -14.76
C HIS A 161 -0.57 -4.15 -14.38
N LEU A 162 -1.43 -3.15 -14.52
CA LEU A 162 -2.87 -3.28 -14.25
C LEU A 162 -3.53 -4.32 -15.16
N SER A 163 -3.22 -4.32 -16.48
CA SER A 163 -3.77 -5.28 -17.43
C SER A 163 -3.38 -6.71 -17.05
N ARG A 164 -2.09 -6.96 -16.78
CA ARG A 164 -1.59 -8.28 -16.37
C ARG A 164 -2.15 -8.74 -15.03
N ALA A 165 -2.27 -7.83 -14.08
CA ALA A 165 -2.86 -8.14 -12.77
C ALA A 165 -4.33 -8.54 -12.89
N LYS A 166 -5.12 -7.79 -13.68
CA LYS A 166 -6.53 -8.12 -13.94
C LYS A 166 -6.69 -9.50 -14.57
N GLU A 167 -5.88 -9.81 -15.59
CA GLU A 167 -5.93 -11.10 -16.27
C GLU A 167 -5.64 -12.26 -15.31
N LYS A 168 -4.56 -12.15 -14.51
CA LYS A 168 -4.20 -13.17 -13.52
C LYS A 168 -5.26 -13.36 -12.45
N MET A 169 -5.79 -12.26 -11.90
CA MET A 169 -6.86 -12.33 -10.89
C MET A 169 -8.14 -12.94 -11.48
N ALA A 170 -8.51 -12.58 -12.72
CA ALA A 170 -9.69 -13.15 -13.36
C ALA A 170 -9.56 -14.66 -13.58
N ILE A 171 -8.37 -15.13 -14.01
CA ILE A 171 -8.08 -16.57 -14.14
C ILE A 171 -8.20 -17.26 -12.79
N TYR A 172 -7.56 -16.72 -11.75
CA TYR A 172 -7.60 -17.29 -10.41
C TYR A 172 -9.02 -17.38 -9.84
N LEU A 173 -9.77 -16.28 -9.92
CA LEU A 173 -11.14 -16.22 -9.41
C LEU A 173 -12.07 -17.20 -10.15
N LYS A 174 -11.94 -17.29 -11.48
CA LYS A 174 -12.72 -18.25 -12.26
C LYS A 174 -12.42 -19.70 -11.87
N GLN A 175 -11.16 -20.05 -11.64
CA GLN A 175 -10.75 -21.39 -11.20
C GLN A 175 -11.27 -21.74 -9.80
N ASN A 176 -11.55 -20.75 -8.96
CA ASN A 176 -12.06 -20.91 -7.60
C ASN A 176 -13.57 -20.65 -7.48
N GLY A 177 -14.33 -20.74 -8.59
CA GLY A 177 -15.79 -20.72 -8.60
C GLY A 177 -16.43 -19.32 -8.60
N TYR A 178 -15.65 -18.26 -8.79
CA TYR A 178 -16.16 -16.91 -8.99
C TYR A 178 -16.44 -16.64 -10.48
N ASP A 179 -17.40 -17.35 -11.07
CA ASP A 179 -17.91 -17.03 -12.38
C ASP A 179 -18.74 -15.74 -12.30
N GLY A 180 -18.31 -14.69 -13.02
CA GLY A 180 -18.96 -13.37 -13.02
C GLY A 180 -20.34 -13.35 -13.72
N ASN A 181 -21.14 -14.37 -13.51
CA ASN A 181 -22.54 -14.48 -13.91
C ASN A 181 -23.42 -14.49 -12.66
N ASN A 182 -23.73 -13.29 -12.17
CA ASN A 182 -24.98 -12.97 -11.47
C ASN A 182 -25.36 -11.53 -11.77
#